data_7bd1449851b888c08510ca803afcc719
#
_entry.id   7bd1449851b888c08510ca803afcc719
#
_cell.length_a   1.000
_cell.length_b   1.000
_cell.length_c   1.000
_cell.angle_alpha   90.00
_cell.angle_beta   90.00
_cell.angle_gamma   90.00
#
_symmetry.space_group_name_H-M   'P 1'
#
loop_
_entity.id
_entity.type
_entity.pdbx_description
1 polymer ?
#
loop_
_entity_poly.entity_id
_entity_poly.type
_entity_poly.pdbx_seq_one_letter_code
_entity_poly.pdbx_strand_id
1 'polypeptide(L)'
;KYAADNGAVILQCSWGYNSPDANEALGYTPGPKDEQDWENQYPLEKEALDYFIHNAGSPNGVIDGGLAIFASGNEYAPSSSYPAGYSKCISVSAIAADFTPSSYTDYGEEITLCAPGGDGDYYGTPGVADDEFAWEGKTQGLILSTAIKNGQPAYAYMEGTSMACPHVSGVAALGLSHAVKERRHFKVAELMKETANDQFYNFYDEKVEKLYYYNHTTFGAPPTLMNLIERKGKMGRLVDAGALLKAIGNHGSDMIVPNVYLATGKSTSIDLARYFIDGESLNYSCTVANENIATTSVDKTILTINGIADGSTTVTIQAGSKSQTITITVRKNAGGSGWL
;
A
#
# COMPACT_ATOMS: atom_id res chain seq x y z
N LYS A 1 6.17 -8.88 11.64
CA LYS A 1 6.01 -8.61 13.08
C LYS A 1 7.07 -7.61 13.55
N TYR A 2 8.37 -7.93 13.45
CA TYR A 2 9.46 -7.03 13.90
C TYR A 2 9.31 -5.58 13.39
N ALA A 3 8.98 -5.39 12.12
CA ALA A 3 8.80 -4.07 11.52
C ALA A 3 7.68 -3.27 12.22
N ALA A 4 6.51 -3.89 12.44
CA ALA A 4 5.40 -3.27 13.16
C ALA A 4 5.80 -2.91 14.59
N ASP A 5 6.43 -3.84 15.31
CA ASP A 5 6.84 -3.66 16.70
C ASP A 5 7.90 -2.55 16.88
N ASN A 6 8.64 -2.24 15.81
CA ASN A 6 9.65 -1.18 15.79
C ASN A 6 9.21 0.09 15.05
N GLY A 7 7.90 0.28 14.86
CA GLY A 7 7.31 1.54 14.41
C GLY A 7 7.27 1.75 12.89
N ALA A 8 7.57 0.73 12.09
CA ALA A 8 7.33 0.81 10.66
C ALA A 8 5.82 0.80 10.37
N VAL A 9 5.39 1.66 9.46
CA VAL A 9 3.99 1.76 9.03
C VAL A 9 3.81 1.51 7.54
N ILE A 10 4.90 1.37 6.79
CA ILE A 10 4.91 0.99 5.38
C ILE A 10 5.86 -0.20 5.21
N LEU A 11 5.36 -1.29 4.63
CA LEU A 11 6.18 -2.35 4.03
C LEU A 11 6.21 -2.12 2.52
N GLN A 12 7.39 -1.85 1.99
CA GLN A 12 7.66 -1.77 0.56
C GLN A 12 8.27 -3.09 0.12
N CYS A 13 7.58 -3.83 -0.74
CA CYS A 13 7.90 -5.21 -1.09
C CYS A 13 7.98 -5.38 -2.61
N SER A 14 9.19 -5.20 -3.17
CA SER A 14 9.48 -5.47 -4.58
C SER A 14 9.82 -6.95 -4.82
N TRP A 15 8.98 -7.84 -4.35
CA TRP A 15 9.13 -9.28 -4.47
C TRP A 15 7.77 -9.98 -4.38
N GLY A 16 7.71 -11.21 -4.82
CA GLY A 16 6.54 -12.08 -4.76
C GLY A 16 6.84 -13.44 -5.38
N TYR A 17 5.82 -14.29 -5.43
CA TYR A 17 5.82 -15.50 -6.26
C TYR A 17 5.45 -15.08 -7.69
N ASN A 18 5.61 -16.00 -8.66
CA ASN A 18 5.07 -15.70 -9.99
C ASN A 18 3.55 -15.63 -9.96
N SER A 19 2.96 -14.94 -10.93
CA SER A 19 1.52 -14.97 -11.16
C SER A 19 0.99 -16.40 -11.28
N PRO A 20 -0.23 -16.71 -10.82
CA PRO A 20 -0.85 -18.01 -11.09
C PRO A 20 -1.04 -18.28 -12.58
N ASP A 21 -1.15 -17.24 -13.40
CA ASP A 21 -1.32 -17.32 -14.85
C ASP A 21 0.01 -17.13 -15.61
N ALA A 22 1.15 -17.23 -14.92
CA ALA A 22 2.47 -17.15 -15.53
C ALA A 22 2.66 -18.26 -16.57
N ASN A 23 3.20 -17.89 -17.75
CA ASN A 23 3.28 -18.78 -18.88
C ASN A 23 4.44 -19.79 -18.75
N GLU A 24 4.15 -21.07 -18.55
CA GLU A 24 5.12 -22.15 -18.44
C GLU A 24 5.96 -22.32 -19.72
N ALA A 25 5.43 -21.98 -20.89
CA ALA A 25 6.18 -22.05 -22.15
C ALA A 25 7.33 -21.03 -22.21
N LEU A 26 7.27 -19.99 -21.37
CA LEU A 26 8.35 -19.02 -21.18
C LEU A 26 9.31 -19.40 -20.04
N GLY A 27 9.11 -20.55 -19.41
CA GLY A 27 9.96 -21.07 -18.34
C GLY A 27 9.54 -20.60 -16.94
N TYR A 28 8.39 -19.95 -16.80
CA TYR A 28 7.86 -19.59 -15.50
C TYR A 28 7.20 -20.79 -14.83
N THR A 29 7.29 -20.86 -13.52
CA THR A 29 6.48 -21.78 -12.72
C THR A 29 5.35 -20.97 -12.10
N PRO A 30 4.06 -21.28 -12.40
CA PRO A 30 2.93 -20.59 -11.80
C PRO A 30 2.98 -20.61 -10.28
N GLY A 31 2.61 -19.48 -9.67
CA GLY A 31 2.54 -19.29 -8.24
C GLY A 31 1.20 -19.75 -7.65
N PRO A 32 0.90 -19.37 -6.39
CA PRO A 32 -0.36 -19.67 -5.73
C PRO A 32 -1.56 -19.16 -6.53
N LYS A 33 -2.61 -19.98 -6.65
CA LYS A 33 -3.77 -19.71 -7.52
C LYS A 33 -4.69 -18.59 -7.00
N ASP A 34 -4.82 -18.54 -5.69
CA ASP A 34 -5.71 -17.61 -5.00
C ASP A 34 -5.22 -17.40 -3.55
N GLU A 35 -5.90 -16.55 -2.80
CA GLU A 35 -5.56 -16.25 -1.41
C GLU A 35 -5.55 -17.50 -0.51
N GLN A 36 -6.51 -18.41 -0.73
CA GLN A 36 -6.60 -19.63 0.08
C GLN A 36 -5.44 -20.59 -0.23
N ASP A 37 -5.07 -20.72 -1.49
CA ASP A 37 -3.93 -21.55 -1.90
C ASP A 37 -2.62 -20.96 -1.38
N TRP A 38 -2.45 -19.64 -1.45
CA TRP A 38 -1.31 -18.95 -0.86
C TRP A 38 -1.25 -19.14 0.67
N GLU A 39 -2.36 -19.00 1.39
CA GLU A 39 -2.44 -19.23 2.83
C GLU A 39 -2.07 -20.68 3.19
N ASN A 40 -2.54 -21.65 2.40
CA ASN A 40 -2.24 -23.06 2.62
C ASN A 40 -0.75 -23.38 2.42
N GLN A 41 -0.11 -22.78 1.43
CA GLN A 41 1.30 -23.02 1.12
C GLN A 41 2.22 -22.19 2.03
N TYR A 42 1.82 -20.96 2.41
CA TYR A 42 2.67 -20.00 3.12
C TYR A 42 1.95 -19.36 4.33
N PRO A 43 1.43 -20.15 5.28
CA PRO A 43 0.60 -19.64 6.38
C PRO A 43 1.33 -18.64 7.29
N LEU A 44 2.64 -18.83 7.51
CA LEU A 44 3.44 -17.92 8.35
C LEU A 44 3.65 -16.54 7.68
N GLU A 45 3.72 -16.51 6.37
CA GLU A 45 3.85 -15.27 5.61
C GLU A 45 2.56 -14.45 5.71
N LYS A 46 1.41 -15.10 5.45
CA LYS A 46 0.10 -14.48 5.60
C LYS A 46 -0.12 -13.98 7.03
N GLU A 47 0.17 -14.79 8.03
CA GLU A 47 0.08 -14.38 9.45
C GLU A 47 0.97 -13.16 9.75
N ALA A 48 2.18 -13.12 9.19
CA ALA A 48 3.09 -11.99 9.40
C ALA A 48 2.59 -10.70 8.73
N LEU A 49 1.99 -10.79 7.55
CA LEU A 49 1.37 -9.67 6.85
C LEU A 49 0.11 -9.19 7.56
N ASP A 50 -0.77 -10.09 7.95
CA ASP A 50 -1.95 -9.75 8.75
C ASP A 50 -1.57 -9.05 10.06
N TYR A 51 -0.52 -9.55 10.73
CA TYR A 51 0.00 -8.90 11.92
C TYR A 51 0.43 -7.46 11.65
N PHE A 52 1.20 -7.23 10.57
CA PHE A 52 1.66 -5.89 10.20
C PHE A 52 0.49 -4.97 9.84
N ILE A 53 -0.41 -5.45 8.99
CA ILE A 53 -1.56 -4.66 8.52
C ILE A 53 -2.47 -4.23 9.69
N HIS A 54 -2.61 -5.08 10.71
CA HIS A 54 -3.52 -4.78 11.83
C HIS A 54 -2.83 -4.10 13.02
N ASN A 55 -1.54 -4.33 13.24
CA ASN A 55 -0.87 -3.90 14.48
C ASN A 55 0.19 -2.81 14.30
N ALA A 56 0.59 -2.47 13.07
CA ALA A 56 1.46 -1.32 12.85
C ALA A 56 0.71 0.00 13.11
N GLY A 57 1.45 1.06 13.31
CA GLY A 57 0.87 2.35 13.69
C GLY A 57 0.62 2.47 15.19
N SER A 58 -0.19 3.45 15.58
CA SER A 58 -0.45 3.74 16.99
C SER A 58 -1.78 4.48 17.13
N PRO A 59 -2.52 4.29 18.25
CA PRO A 59 -3.76 5.03 18.51
C PRO A 59 -3.62 6.55 18.42
N ASN A 60 -2.44 7.07 18.72
CA ASN A 60 -2.11 8.49 18.64
C ASN A 60 -1.31 8.87 17.39
N GLY A 61 -1.09 7.94 16.49
CA GLY A 61 -0.41 8.16 15.23
C GLY A 61 -1.34 8.74 14.17
N VAL A 62 -0.81 8.88 12.95
CA VAL A 62 -1.55 9.34 11.77
C VAL A 62 -2.17 8.19 10.97
N ILE A 63 -1.91 6.97 11.34
CA ILE A 63 -2.39 5.76 10.70
C ILE A 63 -2.67 4.69 11.77
N ASP A 64 -3.74 3.92 11.56
CA ASP A 64 -4.11 2.73 12.32
C ASP A 64 -3.95 1.52 11.40
N GLY A 65 -3.04 0.62 11.76
CA GLY A 65 -2.58 -0.47 10.89
C GLY A 65 -1.46 -0.06 9.94
N GLY A 66 -0.86 -1.04 9.28
CA GLY A 66 0.24 -0.85 8.32
C GLY A 66 -0.20 -0.90 6.87
N LEU A 67 0.56 -0.24 6.00
CA LEU A 67 0.41 -0.31 4.55
C LEU A 67 1.38 -1.36 4.00
N ALA A 68 0.87 -2.46 3.47
CA ALA A 68 1.64 -3.47 2.78
C ALA A 68 1.51 -3.23 1.26
N ILE A 69 2.61 -2.84 0.62
CA ILE A 69 2.66 -2.42 -0.78
C ILE A 69 3.58 -3.38 -1.53
N PHE A 70 3.06 -4.05 -2.55
CA PHE A 70 3.76 -5.10 -3.29
C PHE A 70 3.80 -4.83 -4.78
N ALA A 71 4.89 -5.22 -5.42
CA ALA A 71 4.99 -5.34 -6.86
C ALA A 71 4.06 -6.44 -7.38
N SER A 72 3.31 -6.19 -8.47
CA SER A 72 2.30 -7.13 -8.99
C SER A 72 2.86 -8.35 -9.69
N GLY A 73 4.10 -8.27 -10.19
CA GLY A 73 4.75 -9.31 -10.98
C GLY A 73 5.17 -8.82 -12.37
N ASN A 74 6.05 -9.59 -13.03
CA ASN A 74 6.68 -9.22 -14.31
C ASN A 74 6.55 -10.34 -15.36
N GLU A 75 5.52 -11.15 -15.25
CA GLU A 75 5.29 -12.31 -16.12
C GLU A 75 4.34 -11.99 -17.28
N TYR A 76 3.92 -10.71 -17.42
CA TYR A 76 2.90 -10.30 -18.39
C TYR A 76 1.59 -11.10 -18.24
N ALA A 77 1.28 -11.46 -17.05
CA ALA A 77 0.15 -12.33 -16.73
C ALA A 77 -1.14 -11.54 -16.44
N PRO A 78 -2.33 -12.11 -16.74
CA PRO A 78 -3.63 -11.47 -16.51
C PRO A 78 -4.09 -11.50 -15.03
N SER A 79 -3.18 -11.75 -14.11
CA SER A 79 -3.42 -11.72 -12.67
C SER A 79 -2.17 -11.30 -11.91
N SER A 80 -2.35 -10.67 -10.75
CA SER A 80 -1.24 -10.31 -9.88
C SER A 80 -0.61 -11.52 -9.20
N SER A 81 0.67 -11.46 -8.95
CA SER A 81 1.38 -12.42 -8.10
C SER A 81 0.92 -12.34 -6.63
N TYR A 82 1.22 -13.38 -5.83
CA TYR A 82 1.09 -13.29 -4.37
C TYR A 82 2.46 -12.95 -3.75
N PRO A 83 2.48 -12.18 -2.65
CA PRO A 83 1.37 -11.64 -1.82
C PRO A 83 0.66 -10.41 -2.38
N ALA A 84 1.07 -9.85 -3.53
CA ALA A 84 0.47 -8.64 -4.09
C ALA A 84 -1.05 -8.77 -4.32
N GLY A 85 -1.52 -9.93 -4.79
CA GLY A 85 -2.93 -10.25 -5.00
C GLY A 85 -3.76 -10.43 -3.71
N TYR A 86 -3.13 -10.38 -2.53
CA TYR A 86 -3.87 -10.42 -1.27
C TYR A 86 -4.73 -9.17 -1.11
N SER A 87 -6.02 -9.35 -0.86
CA SER A 87 -7.03 -8.29 -0.85
C SER A 87 -6.76 -7.13 0.11
N LYS A 88 -5.92 -7.35 1.13
CA LYS A 88 -5.50 -6.31 2.09
C LYS A 88 -4.19 -5.61 1.71
N CYS A 89 -3.50 -6.07 0.68
CA CYS A 89 -2.30 -5.44 0.15
C CYS A 89 -2.63 -4.39 -0.92
N ILE A 90 -1.69 -3.52 -1.20
CA ILE A 90 -1.71 -2.62 -2.34
C ILE A 90 -0.84 -3.25 -3.42
N SER A 91 -1.47 -3.79 -4.47
CA SER A 91 -0.80 -4.35 -5.63
C SER A 91 -0.45 -3.24 -6.62
N VAL A 92 0.78 -3.21 -7.10
CA VAL A 92 1.30 -2.13 -7.95
C VAL A 92 1.82 -2.67 -9.26
N SER A 93 1.16 -2.28 -10.36
CA SER A 93 1.63 -2.54 -11.72
C SER A 93 2.55 -1.44 -12.25
N ALA A 94 3.20 -1.70 -13.37
CA ALA A 94 4.17 -0.80 -13.99
C ALA A 94 3.62 -0.14 -15.27
N ILE A 95 3.83 1.17 -15.39
CA ILE A 95 3.61 1.90 -16.64
C ILE A 95 4.94 2.45 -17.20
N ALA A 96 4.98 2.55 -18.51
CA ALA A 96 6.06 3.19 -19.27
C ALA A 96 5.93 4.71 -19.28
N ALA A 97 6.92 5.39 -19.83
CA ALA A 97 6.98 6.86 -19.88
C ALA A 97 5.86 7.51 -20.71
N ASP A 98 5.20 6.75 -21.58
CA ASP A 98 4.04 7.16 -22.39
C ASP A 98 2.68 6.83 -21.76
N PHE A 99 2.68 6.43 -20.49
CA PHE A 99 1.49 5.97 -19.74
C PHE A 99 0.86 4.67 -20.27
N THR A 100 1.52 3.95 -21.16
CA THR A 100 1.09 2.61 -21.56
C THR A 100 1.58 1.56 -20.57
N PRO A 101 0.98 0.36 -20.50
CA PRO A 101 1.52 -0.73 -19.68
C PRO A 101 2.97 -1.01 -20.05
N SER A 102 3.83 -1.23 -19.08
CA SER A 102 5.16 -1.78 -19.35
C SER A 102 5.03 -3.18 -19.95
N SER A 103 5.96 -3.56 -20.86
CA SER A 103 5.86 -4.78 -21.65
C SER A 103 5.83 -6.07 -20.82
N TYR A 104 6.35 -6.03 -19.63
CA TYR A 104 6.46 -7.17 -18.70
C TYR A 104 5.38 -7.20 -17.62
N THR A 105 4.67 -6.08 -17.39
CA THR A 105 3.83 -5.95 -16.19
C THR A 105 2.67 -6.93 -16.13
N ASP A 106 2.46 -7.51 -14.98
CA ASP A 106 1.21 -8.20 -14.69
C ASP A 106 0.05 -7.20 -14.58
N TYR A 107 -1.15 -7.66 -14.89
CA TYR A 107 -2.36 -6.86 -14.96
C TYR A 107 -3.56 -7.69 -14.51
N GLY A 108 -4.60 -7.06 -13.98
CA GLY A 108 -5.79 -7.76 -13.48
C GLY A 108 -6.68 -6.85 -12.66
N GLU A 109 -7.83 -7.36 -12.24
CA GLU A 109 -8.79 -6.59 -11.44
C GLU A 109 -8.31 -6.38 -10.00
N GLU A 110 -7.42 -7.23 -9.51
CA GLU A 110 -6.79 -7.16 -8.20
C GLU A 110 -5.68 -6.10 -8.11
N ILE A 111 -5.24 -5.54 -9.26
CA ILE A 111 -4.26 -4.46 -9.27
C ILE A 111 -4.89 -3.18 -8.70
N THR A 112 -4.29 -2.66 -7.65
CA THR A 112 -4.83 -1.51 -6.92
C THR A 112 -4.39 -0.18 -7.52
N LEU A 113 -3.09 -0.03 -7.76
CA LEU A 113 -2.44 1.18 -8.26
C LEU A 113 -1.42 0.83 -9.34
N CYS A 114 -1.07 1.82 -10.15
CA CYS A 114 0.09 1.75 -11.01
C CYS A 114 1.02 2.96 -10.77
N ALA A 115 2.27 2.79 -11.17
CA ALA A 115 3.28 3.83 -11.09
C ALA A 115 4.36 3.61 -12.18
N PRO A 116 5.23 4.59 -12.44
CA PRO A 116 6.34 4.40 -13.36
C PRO A 116 7.24 3.23 -12.95
N GLY A 117 7.30 2.21 -13.80
CA GLY A 117 8.17 1.05 -13.63
C GLY A 117 9.29 0.98 -14.67
N GLY A 118 9.19 1.84 -15.68
CA GLY A 118 10.08 1.84 -16.84
C GLY A 118 9.71 0.76 -17.85
N ASP A 119 10.24 0.93 -19.07
CA ASP A 119 10.10 -0.04 -20.16
C ASP A 119 11.21 0.23 -21.19
N GLY A 120 12.21 -0.63 -21.22
CA GLY A 120 13.33 -0.52 -22.17
C GLY A 120 12.89 -0.71 -23.62
N ASP A 121 11.82 -1.47 -23.81
CA ASP A 121 11.25 -1.75 -25.13
C ASP A 121 10.39 -0.59 -25.69
N TYR A 122 10.06 0.38 -24.86
CA TYR A 122 9.26 1.54 -25.25
C TYR A 122 9.81 2.27 -26.48
N TYR A 123 11.12 2.36 -26.62
CA TYR A 123 11.77 3.03 -27.75
C TYR A 123 12.06 2.09 -28.94
N GLY A 124 11.50 0.91 -28.95
CA GLY A 124 11.67 -0.06 -30.04
C GLY A 124 13.11 -0.55 -30.21
N THR A 125 13.92 -0.44 -29.18
CA THR A 125 15.32 -0.89 -29.20
C THR A 125 15.47 -2.07 -28.22
N PRO A 126 15.39 -3.28 -28.71
CA PRO A 126 15.50 -4.49 -27.89
C PRO A 126 16.83 -4.60 -27.18
N GLY A 127 16.84 -5.13 -25.99
CA GLY A 127 18.07 -5.40 -25.24
C GLY A 127 18.87 -4.15 -24.89
N VAL A 128 18.19 -3.04 -24.71
CA VAL A 128 18.81 -1.73 -24.45
C VAL A 128 19.47 -1.65 -23.09
N ALA A 129 19.08 -2.51 -22.17
CA ALA A 129 19.55 -2.50 -20.80
C ALA A 129 20.57 -3.62 -20.50
N ASP A 130 21.40 -3.99 -21.47
CA ASP A 130 22.48 -4.99 -21.25
C ASP A 130 23.48 -4.54 -20.17
N ASP A 131 23.57 -3.25 -19.89
CA ASP A 131 24.29 -2.69 -18.74
C ASP A 131 23.42 -1.68 -18.00
N GLU A 132 22.85 -2.07 -16.87
CA GLU A 132 22.05 -1.21 -15.99
C GLU A 132 22.80 0.05 -15.50
N PHE A 133 24.13 0.07 -15.61
CA PHE A 133 24.98 1.20 -15.28
C PHE A 133 25.39 2.03 -16.51
N ALA A 134 24.88 1.73 -17.70
CA ALA A 134 25.16 2.52 -18.90
C ALA A 134 24.48 3.90 -18.86
N TRP A 135 25.22 4.93 -19.29
CA TRP A 135 24.76 6.33 -19.24
C TRP A 135 24.38 6.88 -20.61
N GLU A 136 24.69 6.19 -21.68
CA GLU A 136 24.59 6.72 -23.04
C GLU A 136 23.36 6.21 -23.80
N GLY A 137 22.35 7.06 -23.94
CA GLY A 137 21.35 7.02 -25.02
C GLY A 137 20.36 5.86 -25.05
N LYS A 138 20.54 4.85 -24.23
CA LYS A 138 19.79 3.59 -24.26
C LYS A 138 18.92 3.36 -23.03
N THR A 139 18.90 4.30 -22.11
CA THR A 139 18.25 4.18 -20.79
C THR A 139 16.99 5.05 -20.64
N GLN A 140 16.53 5.65 -21.73
CA GLN A 140 15.50 6.69 -21.72
C GLN A 140 14.14 6.21 -21.21
N GLY A 141 13.84 4.92 -21.37
CA GLY A 141 12.59 4.34 -20.87
C GLY A 141 12.68 3.79 -19.45
N LEU A 142 13.85 3.79 -18.82
CA LEU A 142 14.12 3.11 -17.57
C LEU A 142 14.06 4.05 -16.37
N ILE A 143 13.95 3.47 -15.19
CA ILE A 143 13.94 4.19 -13.91
C ILE A 143 15.36 4.31 -13.35
N LEU A 144 15.84 5.54 -13.20
CA LEU A 144 17.12 5.83 -12.56
C LEU A 144 16.98 5.84 -11.04
N SER A 145 17.85 5.11 -10.37
CA SER A 145 17.92 5.13 -8.89
C SER A 145 19.33 4.91 -8.39
N THR A 146 19.51 5.06 -7.08
CA THR A 146 20.77 4.78 -6.39
C THR A 146 21.05 3.29 -6.40
N ALA A 147 22.32 2.92 -6.57
CA ALA A 147 22.79 1.54 -6.64
C ALA A 147 24.16 1.40 -5.96
N ILE A 148 24.68 0.19 -5.97
CA ILE A 148 26.06 -0.12 -5.55
C ILE A 148 26.73 -0.85 -6.71
N LYS A 149 27.87 -0.31 -7.17
CA LYS A 149 28.73 -0.96 -8.16
C LYS A 149 30.12 -1.21 -7.55
N ASN A 150 30.54 -2.45 -7.51
CA ASN A 150 31.83 -2.86 -6.93
C ASN A 150 32.05 -2.36 -5.48
N GLY A 151 30.99 -2.39 -4.67
CA GLY A 151 31.05 -1.96 -3.27
C GLY A 151 31.05 -0.42 -3.08
N GLN A 152 30.86 0.37 -4.14
CA GLN A 152 30.82 1.82 -4.09
C GLN A 152 29.44 2.36 -4.46
N PRO A 153 29.01 3.50 -3.89
CA PRO A 153 27.79 4.18 -4.30
C PRO A 153 27.80 4.46 -5.82
N ALA A 154 26.66 4.17 -6.44
CA ALA A 154 26.48 4.34 -7.89
C ALA A 154 25.03 4.71 -8.21
N TYR A 155 24.73 4.90 -9.48
CA TYR A 155 23.37 4.97 -10.02
C TYR A 155 23.20 3.88 -11.08
N ALA A 156 21.98 3.34 -11.14
CA ALA A 156 21.62 2.36 -12.16
C ALA A 156 20.25 2.67 -12.75
N TYR A 157 20.05 2.23 -13.96
CA TYR A 157 18.78 2.24 -14.65
C TYR A 157 18.19 0.84 -14.62
N MET A 158 16.95 0.73 -14.17
CA MET A 158 16.24 -0.55 -14.07
C MET A 158 14.78 -0.40 -14.52
N GLU A 159 14.16 -1.53 -14.82
CA GLU A 159 12.73 -1.60 -15.08
C GLU A 159 12.10 -2.74 -14.25
N GLY A 160 10.80 -2.66 -14.03
CA GLY A 160 10.05 -3.68 -13.28
C GLY A 160 8.92 -3.08 -12.47
N THR A 161 7.95 -3.91 -12.13
CA THR A 161 6.97 -3.59 -11.07
C THR A 161 7.68 -3.35 -9.74
N SER A 162 8.90 -3.92 -9.59
CA SER A 162 9.84 -3.62 -8.50
C SER A 162 10.25 -2.17 -8.40
N MET A 163 10.26 -1.41 -9.51
CA MET A 163 10.53 0.04 -9.55
C MET A 163 9.27 0.86 -9.39
N ALA A 164 8.13 0.37 -9.84
CA ALA A 164 6.82 1.00 -9.63
C ALA A 164 6.39 1.00 -8.14
N CYS A 165 6.58 -0.12 -7.46
CA CYS A 165 6.21 -0.31 -6.05
C CYS A 165 6.80 0.75 -5.10
N PRO A 166 8.10 1.11 -5.14
CA PRO A 166 8.66 2.14 -4.28
C PRO A 166 8.17 3.55 -4.61
N HIS A 167 7.72 3.85 -5.84
CA HIS A 167 7.04 5.12 -6.13
C HIS A 167 5.75 5.26 -5.32
N VAL A 168 4.91 4.21 -5.29
CA VAL A 168 3.68 4.19 -4.49
C VAL A 168 4.01 4.30 -3.00
N SER A 169 5.02 3.58 -2.53
CA SER A 169 5.48 3.65 -1.14
C SER A 169 5.99 5.04 -0.75
N GLY A 170 6.69 5.71 -1.68
CA GLY A 170 7.14 7.09 -1.51
C GLY A 170 5.97 8.08 -1.41
N VAL A 171 4.95 7.91 -2.24
CA VAL A 171 3.73 8.73 -2.19
C VAL A 171 2.98 8.49 -0.88
N ALA A 172 2.89 7.23 -0.42
CA ALA A 172 2.32 6.90 0.90
C ALA A 172 3.08 7.60 2.03
N ALA A 173 4.41 7.57 2.00
CA ALA A 173 5.25 8.24 2.99
C ALA A 173 5.08 9.77 2.99
N LEU A 174 4.95 10.38 1.80
CA LEU A 174 4.61 11.80 1.66
C LEU A 174 3.26 12.13 2.29
N GLY A 175 2.24 11.30 1.99
CA GLY A 175 0.91 11.45 2.57
C GLY A 175 0.93 11.36 4.10
N LEU A 176 1.59 10.36 4.66
CA LEU A 176 1.75 10.20 6.11
C LEU A 176 2.50 11.37 6.73
N SER A 177 3.59 11.83 6.11
CA SER A 177 4.34 12.99 6.58
C SER A 177 3.48 14.26 6.60
N HIS A 178 2.64 14.45 5.58
CA HIS A 178 1.71 15.58 5.53
C HIS A 178 0.60 15.46 6.57
N ALA A 179 0.05 14.26 6.78
CA ALA A 179 -0.92 14.00 7.83
C ALA A 179 -0.37 14.30 9.24
N VAL A 180 0.89 13.96 9.52
CA VAL A 180 1.58 14.36 10.77
C VAL A 180 1.62 15.86 10.92
N LYS A 181 1.95 16.60 9.85
CA LYS A 181 2.00 18.07 9.85
C LYS A 181 0.63 18.68 10.11
N GLU A 182 -0.41 18.13 9.51
CA GLU A 182 -1.81 18.54 9.74
C GLU A 182 -2.35 18.07 11.09
N ARG A 183 -1.58 17.25 11.83
CA ARG A 183 -1.97 16.67 13.13
C ARG A 183 -3.31 15.92 13.07
N ARG A 184 -3.55 15.19 11.98
CA ARG A 184 -4.79 14.46 11.73
C ARG A 184 -4.50 13.02 11.38
N HIS A 185 -5.40 12.15 11.77
CA HIS A 185 -5.39 10.74 11.36
C HIS A 185 -6.07 10.59 10.00
N PHE A 186 -5.42 9.88 9.07
CA PHE A 186 -5.95 9.64 7.73
C PHE A 186 -5.89 8.16 7.38
N LYS A 187 -6.90 7.69 6.67
CA LYS A 187 -6.88 6.43 5.94
C LYS A 187 -6.09 6.63 4.64
N VAL A 188 -4.77 6.76 4.76
CA VAL A 188 -3.90 7.13 3.64
C VAL A 188 -4.03 6.17 2.47
N ALA A 189 -4.17 4.86 2.71
CA ALA A 189 -4.37 3.89 1.64
C ALA A 189 -5.66 4.14 0.84
N GLU A 190 -6.76 4.44 1.52
CA GLU A 190 -8.04 4.74 0.87
C GLU A 190 -7.95 6.04 0.09
N LEU A 191 -7.40 7.11 0.70
CA LEU A 191 -7.18 8.37 0.02
C LEU A 191 -6.28 8.24 -1.21
N MET A 192 -5.21 7.44 -1.14
CA MET A 192 -4.35 7.18 -2.30
C MET A 192 -5.13 6.53 -3.43
N LYS A 193 -6.02 5.57 -3.13
CA LYS A 193 -6.88 4.93 -4.12
C LYS A 193 -7.91 5.91 -4.69
N GLU A 194 -8.55 6.73 -3.84
CA GLU A 194 -9.56 7.70 -4.25
C GLU A 194 -8.99 8.83 -5.10
N THR A 195 -7.80 9.33 -4.76
CA THR A 195 -7.13 10.43 -5.44
C THR A 195 -6.28 10.01 -6.64
N ALA A 196 -6.07 8.71 -6.82
CA ALA A 196 -5.32 8.19 -7.95
C ALA A 196 -6.02 8.50 -9.29
N ASN A 197 -5.23 8.75 -10.31
CA ASN A 197 -5.68 9.24 -11.61
C ASN A 197 -5.96 8.07 -12.57
N ASP A 198 -7.14 8.07 -13.18
CA ASP A 198 -7.55 7.10 -14.20
C ASP A 198 -7.62 7.70 -15.62
N GLN A 199 -7.29 8.99 -15.78
CA GLN A 199 -7.40 9.67 -17.06
C GLN A 199 -6.42 9.15 -18.11
N PHE A 200 -5.32 8.49 -17.69
CA PHE A 200 -4.40 7.85 -18.63
C PHE A 200 -5.08 6.73 -19.42
N TYR A 201 -6.15 6.12 -18.93
CA TYR A 201 -6.94 5.15 -19.67
C TYR A 201 -7.67 5.74 -20.88
N ASN A 202 -7.74 7.07 -21.01
CA ASN A 202 -8.26 7.71 -22.21
C ASN A 202 -7.35 7.48 -23.42
N PHE A 203 -6.09 7.12 -23.20
CA PHE A 203 -5.16 6.70 -24.25
C PHE A 203 -5.36 5.25 -24.70
N TYR A 204 -6.12 4.44 -23.91
CA TYR A 204 -6.34 3.03 -24.17
C TYR A 204 -7.64 2.85 -24.96
N ASP A 205 -7.58 2.99 -26.26
CA ASP A 205 -8.70 2.74 -27.15
C ASP A 205 -8.38 1.66 -28.20
N GLU A 206 -9.37 1.23 -28.95
CA GLU A 206 -9.24 0.15 -29.94
C GLU A 206 -8.26 0.46 -31.10
N LYS A 207 -7.83 1.71 -31.24
CA LYS A 207 -6.93 2.17 -32.31
C LYS A 207 -5.49 2.28 -31.86
N VAL A 208 -5.26 2.22 -30.55
CA VAL A 208 -3.93 2.36 -29.98
C VAL A 208 -3.38 0.98 -29.66
N GLU A 209 -2.28 0.66 -30.30
CA GLU A 209 -1.55 -0.58 -30.10
C GLU A 209 -0.12 -0.27 -29.66
N LYS A 210 0.43 -1.11 -28.80
CA LYS A 210 1.83 -1.06 -28.42
C LYS A 210 2.54 -2.29 -28.96
N LEU A 211 3.65 -2.08 -29.65
CA LEU A 211 4.53 -3.17 -30.08
C LEU A 211 5.34 -3.67 -28.88
N TYR A 212 5.18 -4.95 -28.59
CA TYR A 212 6.06 -5.64 -27.64
C TYR A 212 7.18 -6.36 -28.36
N TYR A 213 8.36 -6.23 -27.83
CA TYR A 213 9.51 -6.95 -28.35
C TYR A 213 9.41 -8.46 -28.10
N TYR A 214 8.83 -8.86 -26.98
CA TYR A 214 8.60 -10.28 -26.67
C TYR A 214 7.22 -10.72 -27.13
N ASN A 215 7.18 -11.92 -27.73
CA ASN A 215 5.94 -12.67 -27.81
C ASN A 215 5.78 -13.44 -26.50
N HIS A 216 4.88 -12.99 -25.63
CA HIS A 216 4.63 -13.57 -24.33
C HIS A 216 3.98 -14.96 -24.35
N THR A 217 3.79 -15.56 -25.52
CA THR A 217 3.31 -16.93 -25.67
C THR A 217 4.40 -17.94 -25.97
N THR A 218 5.52 -17.47 -26.56
CA THR A 218 6.62 -18.37 -26.97
C THR A 218 7.95 -17.60 -26.94
N PHE A 219 8.89 -18.07 -26.15
CA PHE A 219 10.22 -17.47 -26.04
C PHE A 219 10.91 -17.37 -27.39
N GLY A 220 11.47 -16.21 -27.72
CA GLY A 220 12.16 -15.96 -28.98
C GLY A 220 11.26 -15.78 -30.21
N ALA A 221 9.95 -15.73 -30.06
CA ALA A 221 9.02 -15.42 -31.15
C ALA A 221 9.10 -13.94 -31.57
N PRO A 222 8.65 -13.58 -32.77
CA PRO A 222 8.57 -12.18 -33.20
C PRO A 222 7.74 -11.32 -32.24
N PRO A 223 8.03 -10.02 -32.14
CA PRO A 223 7.23 -9.11 -31.33
C PRO A 223 5.78 -9.08 -31.78
N THR A 224 4.87 -8.93 -30.82
CA THR A 224 3.43 -8.86 -31.07
C THR A 224 2.88 -7.48 -30.67
N LEU A 225 1.79 -7.10 -31.32
CA LEU A 225 1.03 -5.90 -30.95
C LEU A 225 0.14 -6.20 -29.76
N MET A 226 0.12 -5.32 -28.76
CA MET A 226 -0.88 -5.33 -27.70
C MET A 226 -1.97 -4.32 -28.04
N ASN A 227 -3.19 -4.78 -27.98
CA ASN A 227 -4.35 -3.92 -28.02
C ASN A 227 -4.55 -3.33 -26.61
N LEU A 228 -4.34 -2.02 -26.46
CA LEU A 228 -4.36 -1.35 -25.13
C LEU A 228 -5.76 -1.36 -24.49
N ILE A 229 -6.85 -1.44 -25.29
CA ILE A 229 -8.21 -1.51 -24.75
C ILE A 229 -8.40 -2.72 -23.82
N GLU A 230 -7.71 -3.82 -24.06
CA GLU A 230 -7.76 -5.02 -23.23
C GLU A 230 -7.13 -4.83 -21.84
N ARG A 231 -6.34 -3.80 -21.69
CA ARG A 231 -5.66 -3.40 -20.42
C ARG A 231 -6.42 -2.32 -19.67
N LYS A 232 -7.46 -1.72 -20.28
CA LYS A 232 -8.26 -0.66 -19.68
C LYS A 232 -8.95 -1.16 -18.42
N GLY A 233 -8.70 -0.47 -17.29
CA GLY A 233 -9.20 -0.84 -15.97
C GLY A 233 -8.41 -1.94 -15.23
N LYS A 234 -7.43 -2.57 -15.88
CA LYS A 234 -6.68 -3.71 -15.33
C LYS A 234 -5.27 -3.38 -14.87
N MET A 235 -4.90 -2.11 -14.92
CA MET A 235 -3.58 -1.63 -14.49
C MET A 235 -3.62 -0.97 -13.11
N GLY A 236 -4.78 -0.97 -12.43
CA GLY A 236 -5.01 -0.10 -11.28
C GLY A 236 -5.15 1.35 -11.73
N ARG A 237 -5.05 2.28 -10.79
CA ARG A 237 -5.09 3.73 -11.05
C ARG A 237 -3.71 4.33 -10.82
N LEU A 238 -3.31 5.31 -11.63
CA LEU A 238 -2.01 5.96 -11.49
C LEU A 238 -1.95 6.75 -10.19
N VAL A 239 -0.98 6.43 -9.34
CA VAL A 239 -0.78 7.15 -8.08
C VAL A 239 -0.51 8.63 -8.32
N ASP A 240 -1.19 9.51 -7.59
CA ASP A 240 -1.07 10.97 -7.71
C ASP A 240 -0.72 11.61 -6.36
N ALA A 241 0.55 11.95 -6.20
CA ALA A 241 1.05 12.58 -4.98
C ALA A 241 0.44 13.97 -4.75
N GLY A 242 0.24 14.75 -5.81
CA GLY A 242 -0.32 16.10 -5.71
C GLY A 242 -1.79 16.07 -5.26
N ALA A 243 -2.58 15.19 -5.87
CA ALA A 243 -3.99 15.00 -5.50
C ALA A 243 -4.13 14.48 -4.06
N LEU A 244 -3.28 13.51 -3.65
CA LEU A 244 -3.26 13.00 -2.27
C LEU A 244 -2.97 14.11 -1.26
N LEU A 245 -1.89 14.87 -1.44
CA LEU A 245 -1.51 15.96 -0.52
C LEU A 245 -2.59 17.04 -0.45
N LYS A 246 -3.20 17.38 -1.58
CA LYS A 246 -4.33 18.33 -1.63
C LYS A 246 -5.55 17.79 -0.88
N ALA A 247 -5.87 16.51 -1.05
CA ALA A 247 -6.96 15.88 -0.32
C ALA A 247 -6.72 15.92 1.19
N ILE A 248 -5.52 15.60 1.66
CA ILE A 248 -5.14 15.69 3.07
C ILE A 248 -5.27 17.13 3.59
N GLY A 249 -4.77 18.13 2.85
CA GLY A 249 -4.84 19.54 3.25
C GLY A 249 -6.24 20.15 3.19
N ASN A 250 -7.13 19.65 2.34
CA ASN A 250 -8.48 20.18 2.13
C ASN A 250 -9.59 19.40 2.86
N HIS A 251 -9.23 18.39 3.66
CA HIS A 251 -10.25 17.54 4.29
C HIS A 251 -11.04 18.28 5.35
N GLY A 252 -12.23 18.75 4.96
CA GLY A 252 -13.27 19.32 5.82
C GLY A 252 -14.16 18.27 6.49
N SER A 253 -13.77 17.00 6.61
CA SER A 253 -14.55 15.94 7.26
C SER A 253 -13.88 15.44 8.53
N ASP A 254 -14.72 14.97 9.47
CA ASP A 254 -14.22 14.31 10.67
C ASP A 254 -13.46 13.03 10.31
N MET A 255 -12.49 12.71 11.15
CA MET A 255 -11.67 11.53 10.99
C MET A 255 -12.10 10.41 11.92
N ILE A 256 -11.76 9.16 11.58
CA ILE A 256 -12.07 8.02 12.43
C ILE A 256 -11.08 8.01 13.60
N VAL A 257 -11.64 8.04 14.81
CA VAL A 257 -10.85 7.78 16.03
C VAL A 257 -10.46 6.30 16.04
N PRO A 258 -9.17 5.96 16.20
CA PRO A 258 -8.70 4.58 16.10
C PRO A 258 -9.19 3.71 17.25
N ASN A 259 -9.28 2.39 16.99
CA ASN A 259 -9.44 1.40 18.03
C ASN A 259 -8.21 1.38 18.96
N VAL A 260 -8.41 0.98 20.21
CA VAL A 260 -7.38 1.01 21.24
C VAL A 260 -7.09 -0.38 21.77
N TYR A 261 -5.79 -0.68 21.90
CA TYR A 261 -5.29 -1.92 22.48
C TYR A 261 -4.45 -1.60 23.71
N LEU A 262 -4.76 -2.21 24.85
CA LEU A 262 -4.12 -1.94 26.13
C LEU A 262 -3.76 -3.23 26.87
N ALA A 263 -2.69 -3.18 27.65
CA ALA A 263 -2.48 -4.18 28.69
C ALA A 263 -3.35 -3.88 29.93
N THR A 264 -3.77 -4.91 30.62
CA THR A 264 -4.46 -4.77 31.92
C THR A 264 -3.62 -3.91 32.89
N GLY A 265 -4.27 -2.93 33.51
CA GLY A 265 -3.63 -1.97 34.42
C GLY A 265 -2.81 -0.88 33.74
N LYS A 266 -2.83 -0.77 32.40
CA LYS A 266 -2.20 0.31 31.65
C LYS A 266 -3.21 1.33 31.17
N SER A 267 -2.72 2.53 30.88
CA SER A 267 -3.51 3.65 30.37
C SER A 267 -2.90 4.19 29.09
N THR A 268 -3.72 4.77 28.24
CA THR A 268 -3.32 5.55 27.08
C THR A 268 -4.17 6.79 26.96
N SER A 269 -3.75 7.77 26.16
CA SER A 269 -4.51 8.98 25.92
C SER A 269 -4.57 9.29 24.43
N ILE A 270 -5.71 9.79 23.99
CA ILE A 270 -5.98 10.23 22.61
C ILE A 270 -6.39 11.71 22.66
N ASP A 271 -5.76 12.53 21.85
CA ASP A 271 -6.19 13.92 21.61
C ASP A 271 -7.30 13.93 20.56
N LEU A 272 -8.54 14.02 21.00
CA LEU A 272 -9.74 13.98 20.14
C LEU A 272 -9.81 15.15 19.17
N ALA A 273 -9.18 16.30 19.48
CA ALA A 273 -9.18 17.45 18.57
C ALA A 273 -8.57 17.14 17.19
N ARG A 274 -7.71 16.11 17.13
CA ARG A 274 -7.10 15.66 15.87
C ARG A 274 -8.05 14.98 14.91
N TYR A 275 -9.20 14.51 15.40
CA TYR A 275 -10.12 13.63 14.66
C TYR A 275 -11.42 14.32 14.25
N PHE A 276 -11.69 15.50 14.75
CA PHE A 276 -12.93 16.24 14.46
C PHE A 276 -12.60 17.62 13.90
N ILE A 277 -13.39 18.04 12.92
CA ILE A 277 -13.33 19.43 12.42
C ILE A 277 -13.70 20.36 13.58
N ASP A 278 -12.95 21.46 13.71
CA ASP A 278 -13.07 22.42 14.81
C ASP A 278 -12.88 21.76 16.19
N GLY A 279 -12.11 20.67 16.21
CA GLY A 279 -11.94 19.80 17.37
C GLY A 279 -11.54 20.53 18.65
N GLU A 280 -10.69 21.55 18.57
CA GLU A 280 -10.29 22.38 19.72
C GLU A 280 -11.47 23.14 20.38
N SER A 281 -12.54 23.38 19.64
CA SER A 281 -13.71 24.11 20.10
C SER A 281 -14.89 23.22 20.51
N LEU A 282 -14.78 21.90 20.30
CA LEU A 282 -15.85 20.96 20.62
C LEU A 282 -15.81 20.53 22.10
N ASN A 283 -17.00 20.28 22.65
CA ASN A 283 -17.14 19.60 23.94
C ASN A 283 -17.18 18.10 23.73
N TYR A 284 -16.37 17.37 24.47
CA TYR A 284 -16.27 15.92 24.39
C TYR A 284 -16.87 15.25 25.61
N SER A 285 -17.51 14.10 25.36
CA SER A 285 -17.88 13.14 26.40
C SER A 285 -17.76 11.73 25.86
N CYS A 286 -17.56 10.75 26.73
CA CYS A 286 -17.38 9.36 26.37
C CYS A 286 -18.26 8.46 27.26
N THR A 287 -18.80 7.40 26.65
CA THR A 287 -19.57 6.38 27.34
C THR A 287 -18.99 5.01 27.02
N VAL A 288 -18.62 4.26 28.03
CA VAL A 288 -18.08 2.90 27.90
C VAL A 288 -19.23 1.90 28.07
N ALA A 289 -19.28 0.91 27.17
CA ALA A 289 -20.34 -0.12 27.23
C ALA A 289 -20.13 -1.11 28.38
N ASN A 290 -18.88 -1.40 28.77
CA ASN A 290 -18.55 -2.27 29.89
C ASN A 290 -17.34 -1.74 30.68
N GLU A 291 -17.61 -1.07 31.78
CA GLU A 291 -16.60 -0.45 32.64
C GLU A 291 -15.74 -1.46 33.40
N ASN A 292 -16.16 -2.74 33.51
CA ASN A 292 -15.33 -3.79 34.10
C ASN A 292 -14.13 -4.16 33.20
N ILE A 293 -14.15 -3.82 31.89
CA ILE A 293 -13.09 -4.08 30.94
C ILE A 293 -12.20 -2.85 30.79
N ALA A 294 -12.78 -1.65 30.62
CA ALA A 294 -12.06 -0.41 30.51
C ALA A 294 -12.88 0.76 31.07
N THR A 295 -12.19 1.77 31.59
CA THR A 295 -12.80 3.05 31.97
C THR A 295 -12.20 4.19 31.16
N THR A 296 -12.96 5.28 31.06
CA THR A 296 -12.51 6.48 30.31
C THR A 296 -12.73 7.74 31.13
N SER A 297 -11.88 8.73 30.90
CA SER A 297 -12.10 10.09 31.34
C SER A 297 -11.72 11.06 30.22
N VAL A 298 -12.40 12.20 30.15
CA VAL A 298 -12.12 13.25 29.18
C VAL A 298 -11.77 14.53 29.93
N ASP A 299 -10.61 15.11 29.63
CA ASP A 299 -10.22 16.45 30.06
C ASP A 299 -9.98 17.31 28.83
N LYS A 300 -10.87 18.26 28.57
CA LYS A 300 -10.92 19.07 27.34
C LYS A 300 -10.97 18.19 26.09
N THR A 301 -9.87 18.11 25.33
CA THR A 301 -9.74 17.32 24.12
C THR A 301 -9.10 15.95 24.35
N ILE A 302 -8.57 15.70 25.55
CA ILE A 302 -7.81 14.49 25.85
C ILE A 302 -8.71 13.41 26.45
N LEU A 303 -8.91 12.34 25.68
CA LEU A 303 -9.53 11.10 26.16
C LEU A 303 -8.47 10.21 26.77
N THR A 304 -8.58 9.91 28.06
CA THR A 304 -7.74 8.91 28.74
C THR A 304 -8.55 7.61 28.91
N ILE A 305 -7.92 6.49 28.57
CA ILE A 305 -8.51 5.14 28.61
C ILE A 305 -7.65 4.28 29.53
N ASN A 306 -8.29 3.60 30.49
CA ASN A 306 -7.63 2.70 31.44
C ASN A 306 -8.12 1.27 31.20
N GLY A 307 -7.20 0.33 30.96
CA GLY A 307 -7.51 -1.09 30.85
C GLY A 307 -7.67 -1.73 32.23
N ILE A 308 -8.83 -2.30 32.51
CA ILE A 308 -9.18 -2.87 33.84
C ILE A 308 -9.00 -4.39 33.85
N ALA A 309 -9.63 -5.09 32.91
CA ALA A 309 -9.61 -6.55 32.83
C ALA A 309 -9.61 -7.03 31.38
N ASP A 310 -9.17 -8.26 31.18
CA ASP A 310 -9.16 -8.93 29.88
C ASP A 310 -10.54 -8.91 29.21
N GLY A 311 -10.59 -8.53 27.97
CA GLY A 311 -11.81 -8.48 27.17
C GLY A 311 -11.82 -7.39 26.13
N SER A 312 -12.96 -7.22 25.46
CA SER A 312 -13.21 -6.11 24.54
C SER A 312 -14.49 -5.38 24.93
N THR A 313 -14.47 -4.07 24.82
CA THR A 313 -15.62 -3.19 25.05
C THR A 313 -15.63 -2.09 24.00
N THR A 314 -16.75 -1.41 23.85
CA THR A 314 -16.86 -0.24 22.99
C THR A 314 -16.92 1.05 23.80
N VAL A 315 -16.39 2.12 23.23
CA VAL A 315 -16.51 3.48 23.74
C VAL A 315 -17.17 4.33 22.69
N THR A 316 -18.28 4.95 23.05
CA THR A 316 -18.93 5.97 22.23
C THR A 316 -18.40 7.32 22.64
N ILE A 317 -17.79 8.02 21.70
CA ILE A 317 -17.24 9.36 21.83
C ILE A 317 -18.26 10.34 21.23
N GLN A 318 -18.69 11.30 22.03
CA GLN A 318 -19.54 12.41 21.60
C GLN A 318 -18.68 13.65 21.44
N ALA A 319 -18.79 14.34 20.31
CA ALA A 319 -18.08 15.56 19.98
C ALA A 319 -19.08 16.60 19.45
N GLY A 320 -19.63 17.40 20.35
CA GLY A 320 -20.77 18.28 20.00
C GLY A 320 -21.98 17.46 19.51
N SER A 321 -22.41 17.70 18.27
CA SER A 321 -23.52 16.94 17.63
C SER A 321 -23.07 15.66 16.93
N LYS A 322 -21.76 15.38 16.89
CA LYS A 322 -21.15 14.25 16.19
C LYS A 322 -20.87 13.10 17.16
N SER A 323 -20.86 11.87 16.67
CA SER A 323 -20.57 10.69 17.48
C SER A 323 -19.74 9.67 16.72
N GLN A 324 -18.79 9.06 17.40
CA GLN A 324 -18.01 7.92 16.88
C GLN A 324 -17.92 6.83 17.95
N THR A 325 -17.88 5.57 17.51
CA THR A 325 -17.70 4.43 18.41
C THR A 325 -16.40 3.72 18.05
N ILE A 326 -15.56 3.50 19.05
CA ILE A 326 -14.31 2.75 18.93
C ILE A 326 -14.37 1.47 19.77
N THR A 327 -13.55 0.49 19.40
CA THR A 327 -13.35 -0.74 20.18
C THR A 327 -12.10 -0.60 21.03
N ILE A 328 -12.22 -0.97 22.33
CA ILE A 328 -11.08 -1.09 23.23
C ILE A 328 -10.88 -2.57 23.55
N THR A 329 -9.69 -3.06 23.27
CA THR A 329 -9.27 -4.43 23.60
C THR A 329 -8.22 -4.37 24.69
N VAL A 330 -8.51 -5.00 25.82
CA VAL A 330 -7.60 -5.13 26.96
C VAL A 330 -7.10 -6.56 27.04
N ARG A 331 -5.80 -6.76 27.15
CA ARG A 331 -5.18 -8.08 27.27
C ARG A 331 -4.28 -8.14 28.51
N LYS A 332 -4.31 -9.28 29.18
CA LYS A 332 -3.38 -9.58 30.26
C LYS A 332 -1.95 -9.59 29.70
N ASN A 333 -1.06 -8.84 30.31
CA ASN A 333 0.34 -8.84 29.90
C ASN A 333 0.94 -10.20 30.28
N ALA A 334 1.10 -11.09 29.32
CA ALA A 334 1.82 -12.34 29.50
C ALA A 334 3.33 -12.01 29.40
N GLY A 335 3.93 -11.61 30.51
CA GLY A 335 5.29 -11.18 30.72
C GLY A 335 6.28 -11.61 29.64
N GLY A 336 6.54 -10.70 28.70
CA GLY A 336 7.43 -10.91 27.56
C GLY A 336 7.08 -9.87 26.48
N SER A 337 8.06 -9.21 25.99
CA SER A 337 8.03 -8.21 24.93
C SER A 337 7.07 -8.60 23.78
N GLY A 338 6.00 -7.86 23.62
CA GLY A 338 5.15 -7.94 22.44
C GLY A 338 3.69 -8.21 22.77
N TRP A 339 2.82 -7.47 22.12
CA TRP A 339 1.41 -7.76 22.00
C TRP A 339 1.23 -8.98 21.11
N LEU A 340 0.71 -10.05 21.66
CA LEU A 340 0.13 -11.17 20.93
C LEU A 340 -1.36 -11.17 21.15
#